data_c06b06f410f89801543e38ca1c66e8f7
#
_entry.id   c06b06f410f89801543e38ca1c66e8f7
#
_cell.length_a   1.000
_cell.length_b   1.000
_cell.length_c   1.000
_cell.angle_alpha   90.00
_cell.angle_beta   90.00
_cell.angle_gamma   90.00
#
_symmetry.space_group_name_H-M   'P 1'
#
loop_
_entity.id
_entity.type
_entity.pdbx_description
1 polymer ?
#
loop_
_entity_poly.entity_id
_entity_poly.type
_entity_poly.pdbx_seq_one_letter_code
_entity_poly.pdbx_strand_id
1 'polypeptide(L)'
;MTTNQSMQNGSNLRQHYASELAGQQVAIVMGSNSDWETMQGAAEILQQFGIIHSARVVSAHRMPDDLFAFAQAAQDAGLSAIIAGAGGAAHLPGMLAAKTIVPVLGVPVASRHLQGVD
;
A
#
# COMPACT_ATOMS: atom_id res chain seq x y z
N MET A 1 -23.88 13.22 15.76
CA MET A 1 -23.75 13.74 15.15
C MET A 1 -22.95 13.58 14.10
N THR A 2 -23.20 13.68 13.26
CA THR A 2 -22.64 13.29 12.08
C THR A 2 -21.91 14.35 11.42
N THR A 3 -21.57 15.34 12.15
CA THR A 3 -20.90 16.41 11.60
C THR A 3 -19.63 16.00 10.98
N ASN A 4 -19.24 16.48 9.88
CA ASN A 4 -17.98 16.22 9.24
C ASN A 4 -17.70 14.75 9.08
N GLN A 5 -18.66 14.08 8.49
CA GLN A 5 -18.53 12.67 8.31
C GLN A 5 -17.33 12.29 7.46
N SER A 6 -16.96 13.09 6.48
CA SER A 6 -15.80 12.77 5.67
C SER A 6 -14.50 12.91 6.45
N MET A 7 -14.40 13.89 7.36
CA MET A 7 -13.25 14.00 8.22
C MET A 7 -13.18 12.83 9.18
N GLN A 8 -14.32 12.46 9.74
CA GLN A 8 -14.37 11.31 10.63
C GLN A 8 -13.99 10.04 9.90
N ASN A 9 -14.46 9.91 8.67
CA ASN A 9 -14.14 8.71 7.88
C ASN A 9 -12.66 8.62 7.58
N GLY A 10 -12.01 9.74 7.25
CA GLY A 10 -10.59 9.74 7.01
C GLY A 10 -9.79 9.38 8.26
N SER A 11 -10.18 9.96 9.40
CA SER A 11 -9.54 9.66 10.66
C SER A 11 -9.76 8.21 11.07
N ASN A 12 -10.97 7.70 10.85
CA ASN A 12 -11.29 6.31 11.17
C ASN A 12 -10.54 5.34 10.27
N LEU A 13 -10.38 5.67 9.00
CA LEU A 13 -9.61 4.83 8.09
C LEU A 13 -8.16 4.75 8.53
N ARG A 14 -7.56 5.87 8.88
CA ARG A 14 -6.19 5.90 9.34
C ARG A 14 -6.01 5.03 10.60
N GLN A 15 -6.93 5.19 11.56
CA GLN A 15 -6.88 4.40 12.78
C GLN A 15 -7.11 2.92 12.51
N HIS A 16 -8.03 2.62 11.61
CA HIS A 16 -8.32 1.25 11.25
C HIS A 16 -7.10 0.57 10.65
N TYR A 17 -6.45 1.23 9.69
CA TYR A 17 -5.26 0.68 9.07
C TYR A 17 -4.11 0.58 10.06
N ALA A 18 -3.96 1.56 10.94
CA ALA A 18 -2.90 1.52 11.95
C ALA A 18 -3.07 0.31 12.86
N SER A 19 -4.32 -0.02 13.21
CA SER A 19 -4.61 -1.20 14.01
C SER A 19 -4.27 -2.48 13.26
N GLU A 20 -4.62 -2.54 11.97
CA GLU A 20 -4.31 -3.71 11.16
C GLU A 20 -2.80 -3.91 10.97
N LEU A 21 -2.07 -2.80 10.87
CA LEU A 21 -0.63 -2.86 10.61
C LEU A 21 0.20 -2.99 11.87
N ALA A 22 -0.43 -2.92 13.04
CA ALA A 22 0.30 -2.99 14.30
C ALA A 22 1.12 -4.27 14.40
N GLY A 23 2.38 -4.13 14.74
CA GLY A 23 3.28 -5.28 14.88
C GLY A 23 3.90 -5.76 13.59
N GLN A 24 3.52 -5.18 12.46
CA GLN A 24 4.11 -5.55 11.17
C GLN A 24 5.33 -4.69 10.89
N GLN A 25 6.22 -5.21 10.07
CA GLN A 25 7.43 -4.50 9.67
C GLN A 25 7.35 -3.98 8.25
N VAL A 26 6.67 -4.69 7.37
CA VAL A 26 6.58 -4.34 5.95
C VAL A 26 5.16 -4.56 5.46
N ALA A 27 4.68 -3.68 4.60
CA ALA A 27 3.40 -3.86 3.92
C ALA A 27 3.63 -3.94 2.42
N ILE A 28 2.95 -4.87 1.77
CA ILE A 28 2.96 -4.98 0.32
C ILE A 28 1.64 -4.41 -0.18
N VAL A 29 1.69 -3.47 -1.10
CA VAL A 29 0.51 -2.79 -1.63
C VAL A 29 0.49 -2.91 -3.14
N MET A 30 -0.65 -3.23 -3.70
CA MET A 30 -0.82 -3.34 -5.14
C MET A 30 -2.14 -2.73 -5.56
N GLY A 31 -2.25 -2.33 -6.82
CA GLY A 31 -3.45 -1.66 -7.30
C GLY A 31 -4.54 -2.60 -7.78
N SER A 32 -4.21 -3.87 -7.99
CA SER A 32 -5.15 -4.85 -8.51
C SER A 32 -4.76 -6.24 -8.05
N ASN A 33 -5.74 -7.11 -7.91
CA ASN A 33 -5.49 -8.51 -7.59
C ASN A 33 -4.58 -9.19 -8.61
N SER A 34 -4.62 -8.74 -9.86
CA SER A 34 -3.80 -9.34 -10.91
C SER A 34 -2.31 -9.08 -10.69
N ASP A 35 -1.96 -8.09 -9.88
CA ASP A 35 -0.55 -7.80 -9.59
C ASP A 35 0.06 -8.80 -8.61
N TRP A 36 -0.77 -9.59 -7.96
CA TRP A 36 -0.28 -10.55 -6.96
C TRP A 36 0.70 -11.54 -7.55
N GLU A 37 0.52 -11.91 -8.80
CA GLU A 37 1.44 -12.85 -9.46
C GLU A 37 2.88 -12.36 -9.37
N THR A 38 3.09 -11.05 -9.54
CA THR A 38 4.42 -10.47 -9.42
C THR A 38 4.78 -10.22 -7.95
N MET A 39 3.84 -9.68 -7.19
CA MET A 39 4.13 -9.22 -5.84
C MET A 39 4.31 -10.35 -4.83
N GLN A 40 3.80 -11.54 -5.13
CA GLN A 40 3.94 -12.67 -4.22
C GLN A 40 5.40 -13.05 -4.00
N GLY A 41 6.28 -12.72 -4.96
CA GLY A 41 7.70 -12.95 -4.78
C GLY A 41 8.27 -12.21 -3.59
N ALA A 42 7.82 -10.98 -3.38
CA ALA A 42 8.24 -10.22 -2.20
C ALA A 42 7.73 -10.87 -0.93
N ALA A 43 6.47 -11.32 -0.93
CA ALA A 43 5.90 -11.97 0.24
C ALA A 43 6.67 -13.24 0.61
N GLU A 44 7.05 -14.02 -0.39
CA GLU A 44 7.79 -15.25 -0.16
C GLU A 44 9.14 -14.98 0.51
N ILE A 45 9.84 -13.95 0.03
CA ILE A 45 11.14 -13.60 0.60
C ILE A 45 10.97 -13.08 2.02
N LEU A 46 9.98 -12.23 2.26
CA LEU A 46 9.73 -11.72 3.60
C LEU A 46 9.42 -12.86 4.57
N GLN A 47 8.67 -13.84 4.09
CA GLN A 47 8.34 -15.00 4.91
C GLN A 47 9.59 -15.81 5.23
N GLN A 48 10.47 -16.00 4.26
CA GLN A 48 11.72 -16.73 4.49
C GLN A 48 12.58 -16.08 5.55
N PHE A 49 12.58 -14.75 5.61
CA PHE A 49 13.37 -14.02 6.59
C PHE A 49 12.62 -13.80 7.90
N GLY A 50 11.42 -14.31 8.02
CA GLY A 50 10.64 -14.16 9.26
C GLY A 50 10.18 -12.75 9.52
N ILE A 51 10.02 -11.94 8.46
CA ILE A 51 9.56 -10.57 8.60
C ILE A 51 8.04 -10.53 8.59
N ILE A 52 7.46 -9.96 9.64
CA ILE A 52 6.01 -9.87 9.75
C ILE A 52 5.51 -8.85 8.73
N HIS A 53 4.62 -9.27 7.87
CA HIS A 53 4.16 -8.45 6.75
C HIS A 53 2.72 -8.77 6.40
N SER A 54 2.13 -7.91 5.58
CA SER A 54 0.82 -8.16 4.99
C SER A 54 0.83 -7.68 3.55
N ALA A 55 -0.16 -8.10 2.78
CA ALA A 55 -0.33 -7.67 1.41
C ALA A 55 -1.79 -7.25 1.22
N ARG A 56 -2.01 -6.16 0.48
CA ARG A 56 -3.36 -5.69 0.21
C ARG A 56 -3.46 -4.94 -1.09
N VAL A 57 -4.67 -4.89 -1.60
CA VAL A 57 -4.99 -4.15 -2.82
C VAL A 57 -5.61 -2.81 -2.42
N VAL A 58 -5.02 -1.72 -2.90
CA VAL A 58 -5.56 -0.38 -2.71
C VAL A 58 -5.47 0.34 -4.05
N SER A 59 -6.61 0.74 -4.59
CA SER A 59 -6.62 1.39 -5.89
C SER A 59 -6.40 2.89 -5.73
N ALA A 60 -5.32 3.39 -6.32
CA ALA A 60 -4.98 4.80 -6.26
C ALA A 60 -6.00 5.67 -6.99
N HIS A 61 -6.59 5.12 -8.05
CA HIS A 61 -7.52 5.90 -8.87
C HIS A 61 -8.93 5.90 -8.31
N ARG A 62 -9.33 4.80 -7.69
CA ARG A 62 -10.69 4.65 -7.21
C ARG A 62 -10.88 5.16 -5.79
N MET A 63 -9.83 5.08 -4.99
CA MET A 63 -9.93 5.39 -3.56
C MET A 63 -8.68 6.11 -3.07
N PRO A 64 -8.46 7.36 -3.56
CA PRO A 64 -7.26 8.08 -3.15
C PRO A 64 -7.21 8.39 -1.65
N ASP A 65 -8.34 8.68 -1.03
CA ASP A 65 -8.36 8.96 0.40
C ASP A 65 -7.98 7.73 1.22
N ASP A 66 -8.41 6.55 0.75
CA ASP A 66 -8.08 5.30 1.37
C ASP A 66 -6.57 5.06 1.30
N LEU A 67 -6.00 5.33 0.14
CA LEU A 67 -4.57 5.18 -0.08
C LEU A 67 -3.77 6.11 0.83
N PHE A 68 -4.19 7.37 0.94
CA PHE A 68 -3.51 8.34 1.79
C PHE A 68 -3.62 7.95 3.26
N ALA A 69 -4.79 7.47 3.67
CA ALA A 69 -4.98 7.01 5.04
C ALA A 69 -4.06 5.83 5.34
N PHE A 70 -3.91 4.92 4.38
CA PHE A 70 -3.02 3.79 4.54
C PHE A 70 -1.57 4.24 4.69
N ALA A 71 -1.12 5.19 3.87
CA ALA A 71 0.24 5.69 3.92
C ALA A 71 0.55 6.30 5.29
N GLN A 72 -0.38 7.08 5.82
CA GLN A 72 -0.20 7.71 7.12
C GLN A 72 -0.26 6.69 8.24
N ALA A 73 -1.12 5.69 8.12
CA ALA A 73 -1.23 4.63 9.11
C ALA A 73 0.03 3.78 9.16
N ALA A 74 0.68 3.56 8.04
CA ALA A 74 1.95 2.83 8.01
C ALA A 74 3.00 3.54 8.85
N GLN A 75 3.01 4.86 8.77
CA GLN A 75 3.91 5.67 9.57
C GLN A 75 3.55 5.57 11.06
N ASP A 76 2.26 5.65 11.38
CA ASP A 76 1.79 5.53 12.77
C ASP A 76 2.16 4.18 13.37
N ALA A 77 2.07 3.12 12.58
CA ALA A 77 2.37 1.77 13.03
C ALA A 77 3.88 1.48 13.07
N GLY A 78 4.69 2.39 12.56
CA GLY A 78 6.13 2.22 12.61
C GLY A 78 6.69 1.22 11.63
N LEU A 79 6.05 1.06 10.47
CA LEU A 79 6.56 0.15 9.45
C LEU A 79 7.94 0.59 8.98
N SER A 80 8.77 -0.39 8.63
CA SER A 80 10.10 -0.15 8.10
C SER A 80 10.08 0.18 6.61
N ALA A 81 9.12 -0.36 5.87
CA ALA A 81 9.02 -0.12 4.43
C ALA A 81 7.65 -0.52 3.90
N ILE A 82 7.29 0.07 2.77
CA ILE A 82 6.13 -0.33 1.98
C ILE A 82 6.67 -0.76 0.62
N ILE A 83 6.29 -1.94 0.17
CA ILE A 83 6.65 -2.42 -1.16
C ILE A 83 5.41 -2.27 -2.04
N ALA A 84 5.49 -1.42 -3.05
CA ALA A 84 4.32 -1.04 -3.83
C ALA A 84 4.48 -1.43 -5.28
N GLY A 85 3.48 -2.11 -5.82
CA GLY A 85 3.47 -2.48 -7.23
C GLY A 85 3.21 -1.27 -8.11
N ALA A 86 4.05 -1.09 -9.12
CA ALA A 86 3.96 0.05 -10.02
C ALA A 86 3.65 -0.44 -11.42
N GLY A 87 2.37 -0.49 -11.76
CA GLY A 87 1.95 -0.88 -13.10
C GLY A 87 1.53 0.34 -13.89
N GLY A 88 1.57 0.24 -15.20
CA GLY A 88 1.15 1.31 -16.07
C GLY A 88 1.86 2.61 -15.78
N ALA A 89 1.15 3.58 -15.25
CA ALA A 89 1.70 4.92 -15.01
C ALA A 89 2.47 5.05 -13.71
N ALA A 90 2.60 3.98 -12.96
CA ALA A 90 3.41 3.97 -11.73
C ALA A 90 2.97 4.99 -10.68
N HIS A 91 1.67 5.25 -10.59
CA HIS A 91 1.17 6.27 -9.68
C HIS A 91 1.15 5.82 -8.22
N LEU A 92 0.91 4.55 -7.97
CA LEU A 92 0.72 4.06 -6.62
C LEU A 92 1.91 4.32 -5.69
N PRO A 93 3.15 3.97 -6.06
CA PRO A 93 4.27 4.25 -5.17
C PRO A 93 4.46 5.73 -4.89
N GLY A 94 4.30 6.56 -5.92
CA GLY A 94 4.47 8.01 -5.76
C GLY A 94 3.43 8.62 -4.85
N MET A 95 2.19 8.18 -4.96
CA MET A 95 1.11 8.69 -4.12
C MET A 95 1.29 8.27 -2.67
N LEU A 96 1.74 7.05 -2.45
CA LEU A 96 2.06 6.60 -1.09
C LEU A 96 3.20 7.41 -0.51
N ALA A 97 4.28 7.57 -1.26
CA ALA A 97 5.47 8.27 -0.79
C ALA A 97 5.18 9.72 -0.44
N ALA A 98 4.20 10.33 -1.11
CA ALA A 98 3.83 11.71 -0.85
C ALA A 98 3.18 11.91 0.52
N LYS A 99 2.72 10.84 1.16
CA LYS A 99 1.93 10.95 2.38
C LYS A 99 2.54 10.22 3.57
N THR A 100 3.77 9.74 3.47
CA THR A 100 4.39 9.01 4.58
C THR A 100 5.91 9.22 4.56
N ILE A 101 6.52 9.14 5.73
CA ILE A 101 7.99 9.12 5.83
C ILE A 101 8.53 7.70 5.72
N VAL A 102 7.67 6.69 5.71
CA VAL A 102 8.10 5.30 5.54
C VAL A 102 8.66 5.13 4.12
N PRO A 103 9.81 4.51 3.96
CA PRO A 103 10.35 4.27 2.61
C PRO A 103 9.39 3.45 1.77
N VAL A 104 9.18 3.88 0.53
CA VAL A 104 8.32 3.19 -0.41
C VAL A 104 9.18 2.67 -1.55
N LEU A 105 9.15 1.34 -1.72
CA LEU A 105 9.93 0.68 -2.76
C LEU A 105 9.00 0.28 -3.89
N GLY A 106 9.19 0.84 -5.07
CA GLY A 106 8.35 0.53 -6.22
C GLY A 106 8.83 -0.73 -6.93
N VAL A 107 7.91 -1.62 -7.24
CA VAL A 107 8.20 -2.83 -8.00
C VAL A 107 7.44 -2.75 -9.33
N PRO A 108 8.14 -2.77 -10.46
CA PRO A 108 7.44 -2.75 -11.75
C PRO A 108 6.60 -4.00 -11.93
N VAL A 109 5.34 -3.83 -12.30
CA VAL A 109 4.47 -4.95 -12.64
C VAL A 109 4.03 -4.79 -14.08
N ALA A 110 3.85 -5.89 -14.76
CA ALA A 110 3.50 -5.87 -16.18
C ALA A 110 2.08 -5.32 -16.36
N SER A 111 1.93 -4.47 -17.38
CA SER A 111 0.63 -3.96 -17.76
C SER A 111 0.01 -4.94 -18.74
N ARG A 112 -1.28 -5.21 -18.56
CA ARG A 112 -1.98 -6.06 -19.51
C ARG A 112 -2.01 -5.49 -20.90
N HIS A 113 -2.13 -4.16 -21.00
CA HIS A 113 -2.24 -3.51 -22.28
C HIS A 113 -0.93 -3.49 -23.04
N LEU A 114 0.17 -3.33 -22.31
CA LEU A 114 1.48 -3.20 -22.91
C LEU A 114 2.32 -4.46 -22.75
N GLN A 115 1.79 -5.46 -22.12
CA GLN A 115 2.45 -6.76 -21.95
C GLN A 115 3.87 -6.61 -21.40
N GLY A 116 4.01 -5.72 -20.45
CA GLY A 116 5.30 -5.52 -19.81
C GLY A 116 6.24 -4.60 -20.55
N VAL A 117 5.78 -3.90 -21.55
CA VAL A 117 6.62 -3.04 -22.37
C VAL A 117 6.57 -1.59 -21.91
N ASP A 118 5.64 -1.21 -21.06
CA ASP A 118 5.50 0.17 -20.63
C ASP A 118 6.68 0.70 -19.81
#